data_e6cb62c20bfbd6446ee5a24a98c46110
#
_entry.id   e6cb62c20bfbd6446ee5a24a98c46110
#
_cell.length_a   1.000
_cell.length_b   1.000
_cell.length_c   1.000
_cell.angle_alpha   90.00
_cell.angle_beta   90.00
_cell.angle_gamma   90.00
#
_symmetry.space_group_name_H-M   'P 1'
#
loop_
_entity.id
_entity.type
_entity.pdbx_description
1 polymer ?
#
loop_
_entity_poly.entity_id
_entity_poly.type
_entity_poly.pdbx_seq_one_letter_code
_entity_poly.pdbx_strand_id
1 'polypeptide(L)'
;MGHSPVATALVALSLAVLAPCALAAPGFSDTLIGYRYSDHYTDPGKTKDVAKNILQITHVSSYRLGQNFINLDVFKSDRNDPAKGGGTGATEFYLTYRNQLQYGKFFDKPLAFGPVKDVALTAGLDYNTKNNEFASEKRLLVLGPTLKFALPAGFLDASVLYAREWNHCGLDVCSKPGNHTDLLFDPFFQFNLTWGVPFTAG
;
A
#
# COMPACT_ATOMS: atom_id res chain seq x y z
N MET A 1 -9.06 -23.37 21.04
CA MET A 1 -8.82 -22.16 20.23
C MET A 1 -7.37 -22.25 19.76
N GLY A 2 -7.13 -22.82 18.60
CA GLY A 2 -5.79 -23.04 18.05
C GLY A 2 -5.44 -21.89 17.12
N HIS A 3 -4.44 -21.09 17.48
CA HIS A 3 -3.87 -20.12 16.55
C HIS A 3 -3.15 -20.89 15.44
N SER A 4 -3.54 -20.64 14.19
CA SER A 4 -2.92 -21.28 13.02
C SER A 4 -1.44 -20.87 12.95
N PRO A 5 -0.49 -21.81 12.85
CA PRO A 5 0.94 -21.50 12.74
C PRO A 5 1.31 -20.68 11.51
N VAL A 6 0.45 -20.63 10.52
CA VAL A 6 0.62 -19.84 9.28
C VAL A 6 0.52 -18.33 9.54
N ALA A 7 -0.35 -17.91 10.46
CA ALA A 7 -0.50 -16.49 10.81
C ALA A 7 0.76 -15.95 11.53
N THR A 8 1.37 -16.78 12.39
CA THR A 8 2.59 -16.40 13.12
C THR A 8 3.81 -16.33 12.20
N ALA A 9 3.89 -17.21 11.20
CA ALA A 9 4.98 -17.20 10.22
C ALA A 9 4.94 -15.98 9.28
N LEU A 10 3.73 -15.52 8.89
CA LEU A 10 3.55 -14.32 8.05
C LEU A 10 3.92 -13.03 8.79
N VAL A 11 3.61 -12.93 10.08
CA VAL A 11 4.01 -11.77 10.90
C VAL A 11 5.52 -11.76 11.13
N ALA A 12 6.15 -12.91 11.35
CA ALA A 12 7.59 -13.01 11.52
C ALA A 12 8.35 -12.70 10.22
N LEU A 13 7.82 -13.08 9.06
CA LEU A 13 8.43 -12.80 7.76
C LEU A 13 8.30 -11.32 7.40
N SER A 14 7.20 -10.65 7.75
CA SER A 14 7.02 -9.21 7.51
C SER A 14 7.94 -8.35 8.39
N LEU A 15 8.23 -8.75 9.62
CA LEU A 15 9.22 -8.07 10.47
C LEU A 15 10.66 -8.29 9.97
N ALA A 16 10.98 -9.46 9.44
CA ALA A 16 12.31 -9.76 8.91
C ALA A 16 12.67 -8.94 7.64
N VAL A 17 11.67 -8.57 6.83
CA VAL A 17 11.88 -7.72 5.64
C VAL A 17 12.10 -6.25 6.02
N LEU A 18 11.61 -5.81 7.18
CA LEU A 18 11.82 -4.44 7.68
C LEU A 18 13.16 -4.24 8.41
N ALA A 19 13.76 -5.31 8.91
CA ALA A 19 14.99 -5.24 9.72
C ALA A 19 16.25 -4.78 8.97
N PRO A 20 16.52 -5.14 7.70
CA PRO A 20 17.72 -4.66 7.01
C PRO A 20 17.64 -3.20 6.56
N CYS A 21 16.47 -2.58 6.54
CA CYS A 21 16.31 -1.18 6.12
C CYS A 21 16.79 -0.17 7.18
N ALA A 22 16.97 -0.59 8.43
CA ALA A 22 17.32 0.29 9.55
C ALA A 22 18.86 0.49 9.73
N LEU A 23 19.70 -0.26 9.02
CA LEU A 23 21.15 -0.32 9.30
C LEU A 23 22.04 0.48 8.33
N ALA A 24 21.51 1.01 7.24
CA ALA A 24 22.28 1.86 6.34
C ALA A 24 21.78 3.30 6.44
N ALA A 25 22.68 4.26 6.64
CA ALA A 25 22.34 5.67 6.59
C ALA A 25 21.62 5.97 5.27
N PRO A 26 20.41 6.57 5.31
CA PRO A 26 19.65 6.85 4.09
C PRO A 26 20.40 7.90 3.26
N GLY A 27 20.44 7.71 1.94
CA GLY A 27 20.94 8.72 1.00
C GLY A 27 20.04 9.95 0.98
N PHE A 28 18.73 9.74 1.14
CA PHE A 28 17.75 10.77 1.49
C PHE A 28 16.63 10.12 2.32
N SER A 29 15.94 10.96 3.10
CA SER A 29 14.80 10.58 3.91
C SER A 29 13.87 11.78 4.03
N ASP A 30 12.59 11.58 3.70
CA ASP A 30 11.59 12.63 3.78
C ASP A 30 10.28 12.07 4.36
N THR A 31 9.61 12.89 5.18
CA THR A 31 8.35 12.52 5.83
C THR A 31 7.34 13.65 5.66
N LEU A 32 6.21 13.32 5.05
CA LEU A 32 5.07 14.21 4.89
C LEU A 32 3.97 13.82 5.87
N ILE A 33 3.38 14.81 6.54
CA ILE A 33 2.15 14.66 7.31
C ILE A 33 1.08 15.48 6.60
N GLY A 34 -0.02 14.83 6.24
CA GLY A 34 -1.15 15.42 5.54
C GLY A 34 -2.46 15.25 6.30
N TYR A 35 -3.38 16.18 6.09
CA TYR A 35 -4.76 16.05 6.58
C TYR A 35 -5.73 16.30 5.44
N ARG A 36 -6.76 15.44 5.34
CA ARG A 36 -7.83 15.54 4.36
C ARG A 36 -9.18 15.39 5.05
N TYR A 37 -10.16 16.12 4.57
CA TYR A 37 -11.55 15.99 4.99
C TYR A 37 -12.46 15.94 3.77
N SER A 38 -13.47 15.09 3.81
CA SER A 38 -14.59 15.14 2.89
C SER A 38 -15.82 14.55 3.58
N ASP A 39 -16.98 15.06 3.27
CA ASP A 39 -18.29 14.60 3.69
C ASP A 39 -19.06 13.82 2.63
N HIS A 40 -18.39 13.48 1.51
CA HIS A 40 -18.98 12.83 0.34
C HIS A 40 -18.35 11.47 0.01
N TYR A 41 -17.95 10.69 1.02
CA TYR A 41 -17.56 9.30 0.78
C TYR A 41 -18.80 8.41 0.74
N THR A 42 -18.92 7.60 -0.30
CA THR A 42 -20.02 6.62 -0.44
C THR A 42 -19.45 5.22 -0.55
N ASP A 43 -19.88 4.32 0.33
CA ASP A 43 -19.56 2.90 0.22
C ASP A 43 -20.49 2.21 -0.79
N PRO A 44 -20.01 1.20 -1.54
CA PRO A 44 -20.83 0.48 -2.51
C PRO A 44 -22.12 -0.07 -1.88
N GLY A 45 -23.27 0.18 -2.54
CA GLY A 45 -24.59 -0.27 -2.08
C GLY A 45 -25.21 0.58 -0.95
N LYS A 46 -24.55 1.68 -0.54
CA LYS A 46 -25.10 2.62 0.45
C LYS A 46 -25.55 3.90 -0.23
N THR A 47 -26.59 4.52 0.33
CA THR A 47 -27.19 5.77 -0.20
C THR A 47 -26.83 6.99 0.62
N LYS A 48 -26.20 6.80 1.78
CA LYS A 48 -25.78 7.89 2.66
C LYS A 48 -24.31 8.17 2.48
N ASP A 49 -23.98 9.42 2.35
CA ASP A 49 -22.61 9.90 2.40
C ASP A 49 -22.04 9.77 3.81
N VAL A 50 -20.76 9.48 3.87
CA VAL A 50 -19.97 9.32 5.10
C VAL A 50 -18.94 10.45 5.15
N ALA A 51 -18.95 11.21 6.22
CA ALA A 51 -17.89 12.18 6.45
C ALA A 51 -16.67 11.49 7.05
N LYS A 52 -15.48 11.77 6.45
CA LYS A 52 -14.20 11.19 6.91
C LYS A 52 -13.14 12.27 7.11
N ASN A 53 -12.49 12.19 8.26
CA ASN A 53 -11.22 12.86 8.53
C ASN A 53 -10.10 11.86 8.29
N ILE A 54 -9.06 12.26 7.57
CA ILE A 54 -7.95 11.38 7.19
C ILE A 54 -6.65 12.07 7.59
N LEU A 55 -5.93 11.46 8.53
CA LEU A 55 -4.54 11.81 8.81
C LEU A 55 -3.66 10.92 7.97
N GLN A 56 -2.80 11.51 7.17
CA GLN A 56 -1.84 10.82 6.32
C GLN A 56 -0.43 11.01 6.84
N ILE A 57 0.34 9.93 6.88
CA ILE A 57 1.78 9.95 7.13
C ILE A 57 2.44 9.22 5.97
N THR A 58 3.24 9.93 5.19
CA THR A 58 4.00 9.36 4.07
C THR A 58 5.48 9.49 4.35
N HIS A 59 6.22 8.39 4.22
CA HIS A 59 7.67 8.37 4.37
C HIS A 59 8.32 7.78 3.13
N VAL A 60 9.32 8.48 2.60
CA VAL A 60 10.16 8.02 1.48
C VAL A 60 11.60 8.07 1.93
N SER A 61 12.34 7.01 1.70
CA SER A 61 13.77 6.98 2.01
C SER A 61 14.55 6.14 1.02
N SER A 62 15.80 6.50 0.78
CA SER A 62 16.73 5.69 0.02
C SER A 62 17.75 5.03 0.94
N TYR A 63 18.20 3.86 0.56
CA TYR A 63 19.26 3.12 1.22
C TYR A 63 20.26 2.57 0.18
N ARG A 64 21.30 1.86 0.64
CA ARG A 64 22.39 1.41 -0.22
C ARG A 64 21.92 0.68 -1.49
N LEU A 65 20.91 -0.19 -1.39
CA LEU A 65 20.45 -1.04 -2.51
C LEU A 65 19.17 -0.54 -3.19
N GLY A 66 18.49 0.49 -2.65
CA GLY A 66 17.20 0.86 -3.18
C GLY A 66 16.52 2.03 -2.49
N GLN A 67 15.21 1.94 -2.43
CA GLN A 67 14.35 2.94 -1.77
C GLN A 67 13.10 2.30 -1.17
N ASN A 68 12.56 2.98 -0.15
CA ASN A 68 11.32 2.63 0.50
C ASN A 68 10.28 3.73 0.30
N PHE A 69 9.03 3.30 0.22
CA PHE A 69 7.86 4.14 0.34
C PHE A 69 6.91 3.51 1.36
N ILE A 70 6.49 4.30 2.34
CA ILE A 70 5.49 3.93 3.33
C ILE A 70 4.42 5.01 3.35
N ASN A 71 3.16 4.63 3.26
CA ASN A 71 2.04 5.53 3.49
C ASN A 71 1.08 4.90 4.49
N LEU A 72 0.73 5.65 5.53
CA LEU A 72 -0.28 5.29 6.52
C LEU A 72 -1.37 6.34 6.49
N ASP A 73 -2.58 5.93 6.13
CA ASP A 73 -3.79 6.73 6.28
C ASP A 73 -4.57 6.25 7.51
N VAL A 74 -4.90 7.17 8.40
CA VAL A 74 -5.77 6.95 9.56
C VAL A 74 -7.08 7.67 9.29
N PHE A 75 -8.16 6.92 9.12
CA PHE A 75 -9.48 7.44 8.85
C PHE A 75 -10.31 7.48 10.13
N LYS A 76 -11.00 8.58 10.34
CA LYS A 76 -12.06 8.71 11.34
C LYS A 76 -13.33 9.15 10.65
N SER A 77 -14.32 8.26 10.59
CA SER A 77 -15.62 8.51 9.97
C SER A 77 -16.70 8.91 10.97
N ASP A 78 -17.79 9.43 10.44
CA ASP A 78 -19.00 9.74 11.18
C ASP A 78 -19.90 8.49 11.37
N ARG A 79 -21.06 8.68 12.04
CA ARG A 79 -22.03 7.60 12.34
C ARG A 79 -22.71 6.98 11.11
N ASN A 80 -22.58 7.57 9.93
CA ASN A 80 -23.13 7.03 8.69
C ASN A 80 -22.27 5.90 8.12
N ASP A 81 -21.05 5.72 8.65
CA ASP A 81 -20.15 4.65 8.23
C ASP A 81 -20.79 3.27 8.50
N PRO A 82 -20.89 2.40 7.49
CA PRO A 82 -21.51 1.08 7.64
C PRO A 82 -20.62 0.06 8.38
N ALA A 83 -19.50 0.48 8.96
CA ALA A 83 -18.60 -0.43 9.67
C ALA A 83 -19.31 -1.14 10.82
N LYS A 84 -19.05 -2.44 10.98
CA LYS A 84 -19.62 -3.27 12.04
C LYS A 84 -19.22 -2.72 13.41
N GLY A 85 -20.22 -2.48 14.26
CA GLY A 85 -20.03 -1.89 15.60
C GLY A 85 -19.92 -0.37 15.61
N GLY A 86 -20.10 0.28 14.48
CA GLY A 86 -19.81 1.69 14.26
C GLY A 86 -20.95 2.66 14.52
N GLY A 87 -21.78 2.47 15.54
CA GLY A 87 -22.86 3.44 15.88
C GLY A 87 -22.38 4.87 16.15
N THR A 88 -21.08 5.09 16.31
CA THR A 88 -20.43 6.39 16.53
C THR A 88 -19.40 6.74 15.46
N GLY A 89 -19.38 6.02 14.34
CA GLY A 89 -18.36 6.09 13.30
C GLY A 89 -17.23 5.06 13.50
N ALA A 90 -16.41 4.89 12.48
CA ALA A 90 -15.31 3.94 12.47
C ALA A 90 -13.93 4.64 12.56
N THR A 91 -12.95 3.89 13.01
CA THR A 91 -11.53 4.23 12.87
C THR A 91 -10.88 3.15 12.04
N GLU A 92 -10.26 3.54 10.92
CA GLU A 92 -9.62 2.61 9.98
C GLU A 92 -8.17 3.01 9.78
N PHE A 93 -7.34 2.01 9.49
CA PHE A 93 -5.95 2.20 9.09
C PHE A 93 -5.74 1.59 7.71
N TYR A 94 -5.07 2.32 6.83
CA TYR A 94 -4.62 1.81 5.54
C TYR A 94 -3.12 2.04 5.40
N LEU A 95 -2.37 0.94 5.43
CA LEU A 95 -0.93 0.94 5.25
C LEU A 95 -0.61 0.49 3.83
N THR A 96 0.21 1.26 3.13
CA THR A 96 0.87 0.88 1.88
C THR A 96 2.38 0.88 2.11
N TYR A 97 3.05 -0.22 1.79
CA TYR A 97 4.50 -0.32 1.79
C TYR A 97 5.00 -0.79 0.43
N ARG A 98 6.03 -0.13 -0.09
CA ARG A 98 6.75 -0.53 -1.31
C ARG A 98 8.24 -0.42 -1.07
N ASN A 99 8.98 -1.44 -1.47
CA ASN A 99 10.42 -1.45 -1.53
C ASN A 99 10.85 -1.64 -2.98
N GLN A 100 11.82 -0.88 -3.44
CA GLN A 100 12.44 -1.02 -4.75
C GLN A 100 13.92 -1.37 -4.56
N LEU A 101 14.33 -2.55 -5.02
CA LEU A 101 15.74 -2.94 -5.17
C LEU A 101 16.21 -2.48 -6.54
N GLN A 102 17.13 -1.52 -6.59
CA GLN A 102 17.62 -0.93 -7.84
C GLN A 102 18.82 -1.72 -8.37
N TYR A 103 18.74 -2.14 -9.64
CA TYR A 103 19.80 -2.90 -10.30
C TYR A 103 21.14 -2.17 -10.26
N GLY A 104 21.13 -0.88 -10.61
CA GLY A 104 22.36 -0.08 -10.64
C GLY A 104 23.04 0.08 -9.29
N LYS A 105 22.26 0.09 -8.21
CA LYS A 105 22.80 0.13 -6.84
C LYS A 105 23.32 -1.23 -6.37
N PHE A 106 22.77 -2.32 -6.88
CA PHE A 106 23.16 -3.67 -6.50
C PHE A 106 24.46 -4.10 -7.21
N PHE A 107 24.60 -3.74 -8.49
CA PHE A 107 25.71 -4.15 -9.34
C PHE A 107 26.73 -3.02 -9.61
N ASP A 108 26.60 -1.87 -8.94
CA ASP A 108 27.42 -0.66 -9.14
C ASP A 108 27.46 -0.15 -10.61
N LYS A 109 26.45 -0.55 -11.40
CA LYS A 109 26.29 -0.17 -12.80
C LYS A 109 24.81 -0.19 -13.20
N PRO A 110 24.21 0.94 -13.61
CA PRO A 110 22.82 0.99 -14.02
C PRO A 110 22.55 0.14 -15.28
N LEU A 111 21.39 -0.48 -15.34
CA LEU A 111 20.88 -1.14 -16.53
C LEU A 111 20.07 -0.11 -17.36
N ALA A 112 20.80 0.67 -18.15
CA ALA A 112 20.22 1.76 -18.95
C ALA A 112 20.04 1.35 -20.41
N PHE A 113 18.87 1.71 -20.99
CA PHE A 113 18.60 1.52 -22.43
C PHE A 113 17.51 2.51 -22.88
N GLY A 114 17.68 3.11 -24.07
CA GLY A 114 16.78 4.16 -24.56
C GLY A 114 16.54 5.24 -23.50
N PRO A 115 15.27 5.56 -23.15
CA PRO A 115 14.95 6.57 -22.13
C PRO A 115 15.02 6.01 -20.69
N VAL A 116 15.22 4.69 -20.52
CA VAL A 116 15.32 4.04 -19.21
C VAL A 116 16.72 4.25 -18.66
N LYS A 117 16.79 4.86 -17.47
CA LYS A 117 18.06 5.12 -16.77
C LYS A 117 18.51 3.98 -15.87
N ASP A 118 17.55 3.18 -15.37
CA ASP A 118 17.80 2.00 -14.52
C ASP A 118 16.55 1.16 -14.39
N VAL A 119 16.70 -0.05 -13.86
CA VAL A 119 15.62 -1.01 -13.57
C VAL A 119 15.63 -1.34 -12.08
N ALA A 120 14.46 -1.58 -11.51
CA ALA A 120 14.31 -2.04 -10.13
C ALA A 120 13.37 -3.23 -10.05
N LEU A 121 13.51 -4.03 -8.99
CA LEU A 121 12.51 -4.98 -8.54
C LEU A 121 11.71 -4.34 -7.42
N THR A 122 10.41 -4.19 -7.62
CA THR A 122 9.48 -3.66 -6.61
C THR A 122 8.77 -4.80 -5.92
N ALA A 123 8.80 -4.82 -4.59
CA ALA A 123 7.99 -5.68 -3.74
C ALA A 123 7.21 -4.82 -2.74
N GLY A 124 6.03 -5.28 -2.33
CA GLY A 124 5.26 -4.50 -1.37
C GLY A 124 4.00 -5.17 -0.87
N LEU A 125 3.36 -4.48 0.05
CA LEU A 125 2.11 -4.92 0.66
C LEU A 125 1.17 -3.73 0.92
N ASP A 126 -0.14 -4.01 0.90
CA ASP A 126 -1.17 -3.16 1.48
C ASP A 126 -1.88 -3.91 2.61
N TYR A 127 -2.22 -3.17 3.65
CA TYR A 127 -2.97 -3.66 4.80
C TYR A 127 -4.05 -2.66 5.17
N ASN A 128 -5.30 -3.15 5.30
CA ASN A 128 -6.43 -2.33 5.66
C ASN A 128 -7.19 -2.97 6.83
N THR A 129 -7.64 -2.15 7.78
CA THR A 129 -8.46 -2.58 8.92
C THR A 129 -9.94 -2.25 8.73
N LYS A 130 -10.36 -1.87 7.52
CA LYS A 130 -11.77 -1.60 7.21
C LYS A 130 -12.62 -2.79 7.64
N ASN A 131 -13.71 -2.54 8.36
CA ASN A 131 -14.62 -3.56 8.85
C ASN A 131 -16.06 -3.20 8.48
N ASN A 132 -16.39 -3.39 7.22
CA ASN A 132 -17.74 -3.22 6.70
C ASN A 132 -18.20 -4.47 5.92
N GLU A 133 -19.34 -4.37 5.25
CA GLU A 133 -19.95 -5.50 4.53
C GLU A 133 -19.26 -5.80 3.21
N PHE A 134 -18.48 -4.86 2.66
CA PHE A 134 -17.87 -5.01 1.33
C PHE A 134 -16.35 -4.92 1.39
N ALA A 135 -15.67 -5.98 0.92
CA ALA A 135 -14.23 -6.05 0.70
C ALA A 135 -13.39 -5.50 1.87
N SER A 136 -13.81 -5.80 3.11
CA SER A 136 -13.13 -5.36 4.32
C SER A 136 -11.86 -6.18 4.59
N GLU A 137 -11.00 -5.63 5.44
CA GLU A 137 -9.76 -6.29 5.87
C GLU A 137 -8.81 -6.66 4.71
N LYS A 138 -8.72 -5.78 3.71
CA LYS A 138 -7.86 -5.97 2.54
C LYS A 138 -6.41 -6.28 2.93
N ARG A 139 -5.86 -7.29 2.27
CA ARG A 139 -4.45 -7.66 2.25
C ARG A 139 -4.03 -7.79 0.80
N LEU A 140 -2.99 -7.07 0.39
CA LEU A 140 -2.45 -7.13 -0.96
C LEU A 140 -0.96 -7.37 -0.89
N LEU A 141 -0.45 -8.29 -1.70
CA LEU A 141 0.98 -8.46 -1.97
C LEU A 141 1.26 -8.12 -3.43
N VAL A 142 2.36 -7.43 -3.68
CA VAL A 142 2.80 -7.07 -5.02
C VAL A 142 4.27 -7.38 -5.22
N LEU A 143 4.62 -7.82 -6.45
CA LEU A 143 6.00 -8.07 -6.86
C LEU A 143 6.12 -7.86 -8.37
N GLY A 144 7.15 -7.12 -8.82
CA GLY A 144 7.40 -6.99 -10.25
C GLY A 144 8.45 -5.95 -10.61
N PRO A 145 8.78 -5.85 -11.90
CA PRO A 145 9.76 -4.90 -12.41
C PRO A 145 9.24 -3.47 -12.40
N THR A 146 10.18 -2.54 -12.22
CA THR A 146 9.99 -1.10 -12.35
C THR A 146 11.05 -0.53 -13.27
N LEU A 147 10.63 0.20 -14.29
CA LEU A 147 11.49 0.98 -15.17
C LEU A 147 11.61 2.40 -14.61
N LYS A 148 12.83 2.87 -14.47
CA LYS A 148 13.14 4.21 -13.97
C LYS A 148 13.60 5.08 -15.13
N PHE A 149 12.89 6.18 -15.35
CA PHE A 149 13.16 7.08 -16.47
C PHE A 149 13.92 8.34 -16.01
N ALA A 150 14.78 8.82 -16.89
CA ALA A 150 15.41 10.12 -16.72
C ALA A 150 14.44 11.20 -17.18
N LEU A 151 14.17 12.18 -16.32
CA LEU A 151 13.45 13.41 -16.69
C LEU A 151 14.36 14.61 -16.51
N PRO A 152 14.16 15.71 -17.29
CA PRO A 152 14.90 16.95 -17.09
C PRO A 152 14.78 17.50 -15.66
N ALA A 153 13.60 17.30 -15.03
CA ALA A 153 13.37 17.60 -13.63
C ALA A 153 12.55 16.47 -12.99
N GLY A 154 13.00 15.97 -11.83
CA GLY A 154 12.30 14.94 -11.11
C GLY A 154 12.54 13.51 -11.59
N PHE A 155 11.54 12.65 -11.41
CA PHE A 155 11.60 11.24 -11.76
C PHE A 155 10.27 10.73 -12.32
N LEU A 156 10.34 9.67 -13.10
CA LEU A 156 9.20 8.85 -13.51
C LEU A 156 9.57 7.38 -13.36
N ASP A 157 8.78 6.64 -12.61
CA ASP A 157 8.88 5.20 -12.46
C ASP A 157 7.62 4.55 -13.05
N ALA A 158 7.80 3.53 -13.91
CA ALA A 158 6.72 2.72 -14.46
C ALA A 158 6.88 1.28 -14.01
N SER A 159 5.90 0.74 -13.30
CA SER A 159 5.93 -0.59 -12.72
C SER A 159 4.85 -1.48 -13.31
N VAL A 160 5.19 -2.75 -13.52
CA VAL A 160 4.26 -3.84 -13.80
C VAL A 160 4.38 -4.84 -12.66
N LEU A 161 3.37 -4.90 -11.81
CA LEU A 161 3.40 -5.69 -10.59
C LEU A 161 2.40 -6.84 -10.68
N TYR A 162 2.88 -8.06 -10.48
CA TYR A 162 2.02 -9.19 -10.17
C TYR A 162 1.45 -8.96 -8.77
N ALA A 163 0.12 -9.01 -8.65
CA ALA A 163 -0.61 -8.67 -7.45
C ALA A 163 -1.53 -9.82 -7.03
N ARG A 164 -1.60 -10.04 -5.73
CA ARG A 164 -2.54 -10.97 -5.12
C ARG A 164 -3.22 -10.31 -3.93
N GLU A 165 -4.56 -10.33 -3.95
CA GLU A 165 -5.37 -9.62 -2.97
C GLU A 165 -6.31 -10.58 -2.25
N TRP A 166 -6.46 -10.38 -0.94
CA TRP A 166 -7.44 -11.03 -0.06
C TRP A 166 -8.28 -9.94 0.61
N ASN A 167 -9.58 -10.16 0.67
CA ASN A 167 -10.52 -9.32 1.37
C ASN A 167 -11.51 -10.19 2.14
N HIS A 168 -12.13 -9.62 3.18
CA HIS A 168 -13.23 -10.25 3.88
C HIS A 168 -14.57 -9.82 3.28
N CYS A 169 -15.45 -10.77 3.01
CA CYS A 169 -16.81 -10.50 2.54
C CYS A 169 -17.79 -10.58 3.70
N GLY A 170 -18.37 -9.47 4.08
CA GLY A 170 -19.42 -9.40 5.10
C GLY A 170 -20.85 -9.39 4.56
N LEU A 171 -21.05 -9.55 3.24
CA LEU A 171 -22.37 -9.59 2.62
C LEU A 171 -23.10 -10.90 2.96
N ASP A 172 -24.43 -10.86 3.03
CA ASP A 172 -25.26 -12.04 3.29
C ASP A 172 -25.03 -13.18 2.31
N VAL A 173 -24.69 -12.86 1.05
CA VAL A 173 -24.35 -13.85 0.03
C VAL A 173 -23.15 -14.71 0.41
N CYS A 174 -22.19 -14.15 1.12
CA CYS A 174 -20.99 -14.84 1.58
C CYS A 174 -21.24 -15.72 2.83
N SER A 175 -22.34 -15.48 3.54
CA SER A 175 -22.72 -16.24 4.76
C SER A 175 -23.47 -17.54 4.44
N LYS A 176 -23.84 -17.78 3.17
CA LYS A 176 -24.59 -18.99 2.77
C LYS A 176 -23.66 -20.21 2.78
N PRO A 177 -24.21 -21.42 3.09
CA PRO A 177 -23.44 -22.65 3.04
C PRO A 177 -22.78 -22.84 1.66
N GLY A 178 -21.49 -23.12 1.66
CA GLY A 178 -20.68 -23.27 0.45
C GLY A 178 -20.03 -21.98 -0.06
N ASN A 179 -20.36 -20.80 0.48
CA ASN A 179 -19.68 -19.56 0.17
C ASN A 179 -18.60 -19.27 1.20
N HIS A 180 -17.54 -18.63 0.75
CA HIS A 180 -16.43 -18.21 1.61
C HIS A 180 -16.67 -16.79 2.13
N THR A 181 -16.36 -16.56 3.40
CA THR A 181 -16.34 -15.21 3.99
C THR A 181 -15.13 -14.41 3.54
N ASP A 182 -14.05 -15.11 3.17
CA ASP A 182 -12.86 -14.47 2.64
C ASP A 182 -12.90 -14.46 1.12
N LEU A 183 -12.70 -13.29 0.54
CA LEU A 183 -12.58 -13.12 -0.90
C LEU A 183 -11.09 -13.17 -1.26
N LEU A 184 -10.76 -14.13 -2.12
CA LEU A 184 -9.45 -14.22 -2.75
C LEU A 184 -9.63 -13.81 -4.21
N PHE A 185 -8.98 -12.71 -4.58
CA PHE A 185 -8.94 -12.31 -5.97
C PHE A 185 -7.85 -13.10 -6.70
N ASP A 186 -8.18 -13.61 -7.87
CA ASP A 186 -7.19 -14.23 -8.74
C ASP A 186 -6.03 -13.26 -8.96
N PRO A 187 -4.79 -13.79 -9.08
CA PRO A 187 -3.66 -12.94 -9.36
C PRO A 187 -3.92 -12.05 -10.58
N PHE A 188 -3.57 -10.78 -10.48
CA PHE A 188 -3.72 -9.80 -11.55
C PHE A 188 -2.44 -8.99 -11.73
N PHE A 189 -2.34 -8.28 -12.85
CA PHE A 189 -1.25 -7.34 -13.07
C PHE A 189 -1.72 -5.91 -12.76
N GLN A 190 -0.95 -5.23 -11.93
CA GLN A 190 -1.13 -3.84 -11.60
C GLN A 190 -0.08 -3.00 -12.33
N PHE A 191 -0.54 -1.97 -13.06
CA PHE A 191 0.32 -1.01 -13.75
C PHE A 191 0.35 0.28 -12.93
N ASN A 192 1.53 0.68 -12.49
CA ASN A 192 1.70 1.90 -11.69
C ASN A 192 2.65 2.86 -12.40
N LEU A 193 2.24 4.13 -12.48
CA LEU A 193 3.09 5.25 -12.86
C LEU A 193 3.26 6.15 -11.64
N THR A 194 4.50 6.39 -11.25
CA THR A 194 4.85 7.29 -10.15
C THR A 194 5.80 8.34 -10.67
N TRP A 195 5.44 9.61 -10.53
CA TRP A 195 6.31 10.70 -10.91
C TRP A 195 6.39 11.74 -9.79
N GLY A 196 7.48 12.46 -9.76
CA GLY A 196 7.68 13.57 -8.85
C GLY A 196 8.57 14.63 -9.47
N VAL A 197 8.27 15.87 -9.19
CA VAL A 197 9.08 17.03 -9.54
C VAL A 197 9.60 17.63 -8.25
N PRO A 198 10.92 17.89 -8.11
CA PRO A 198 11.44 18.57 -6.95
C PRO A 198 10.77 19.93 -6.79
N PHE A 199 10.18 20.19 -5.65
CA PHE A 199 9.69 21.52 -5.32
C PHE A 199 10.87 22.31 -4.74
N THR A 200 11.45 23.18 -5.55
CA THR A 200 12.39 24.18 -5.04
C THR A 200 11.59 25.40 -4.61
N ALA A 201 11.43 25.57 -3.28
CA ALA A 201 11.02 26.86 -2.77
C ALA A 201 12.13 27.87 -3.13
N GLY A 202 11.79 28.84 -3.98
CA GLY A 202 12.68 29.96 -4.33
C GLY A 202 12.86 30.90 -3.16
#